data_755776182e1400eee97b985130957449
#
_entry.id   755776182e1400eee97b985130957449
#
_cell.length_a   1.000
_cell.length_b   1.000
_cell.length_c   1.000
_cell.angle_alpha   90.00
_cell.angle_beta   90.00
_cell.angle_gamma   90.00
#
_symmetry.space_group_name_H-M   'P 1'
#
loop_
_entity.id
_entity.type
_entity.pdbx_description
1 polymer ?
#
loop_
_entity_poly.entity_id
_entity_poly.type
_entity_poly.pdbx_seq_one_letter_code
_entity_poly.pdbx_strand_id
1 'polypeptide(L)'
;MKDIRNCKVNFCGREYRNAKKSRGNGKMSHNHQKKIAVINDMSGFGRCSLTVSLPIISYLGVQCCPVPTSILSNHMALGDYFFDDYTDRMEAYIGKWKKLGLKFEGIVSGFLGSKEQIEMVIGFMKEFCSGRTKVIIDPVMGDNGRIYSTYTEEMCEEMGRLIEYGDIITPNLTECCRLTGTAYRGGGWEEAELHGMAEKLSMWGPEKIVITGIPQGEFIANYVLEKGKGTKMIQVHKAGTERSGTGDVFSSIIAADAVNGVDFCRSVKKASDFVRQGILVSEELQIPSTDGVCFEEILYTLERK
;
A
#
# COMPACT_ATOMS: atom_id res chain seq x y z
N MET A 1 0.94 48.99 21.95
CA MET A 1 1.99 47.98 21.86
C MET A 1 1.87 47.05 23.04
N LYS A 2 1.13 45.93 22.88
CA LYS A 2 1.01 44.90 23.91
C LYS A 2 1.77 43.67 23.46
N ASP A 3 2.60 43.21 24.34
CA ASP A 3 3.60 42.14 24.20
C ASP A 3 2.96 40.78 23.90
N ILE A 4 3.27 40.22 22.74
CA ILE A 4 2.85 38.86 22.34
C ILE A 4 4.03 37.91 22.66
N ARG A 5 4.31 37.71 23.92
CA ARG A 5 5.24 36.70 24.41
C ARG A 5 4.56 35.95 25.55
N ASN A 6 3.92 34.84 25.22
CA ASN A 6 3.68 33.65 26.05
C ASN A 6 2.40 32.94 25.62
N CYS A 7 2.44 32.33 24.42
CA CYS A 7 1.55 31.23 24.15
C CYS A 7 2.38 29.93 24.27
N LYS A 8 2.46 29.39 25.47
CA LYS A 8 2.94 28.03 25.71
C LYS A 8 1.86 27.09 25.25
N VAL A 9 2.00 26.58 24.03
CA VAL A 9 1.25 25.41 23.60
C VAL A 9 1.81 24.21 24.35
N ASN A 10 1.04 23.70 25.29
CA ASN A 10 1.32 22.45 25.99
C ASN A 10 1.11 21.31 24.97
N PHE A 11 2.15 20.95 24.23
CA PHE A 11 2.20 19.66 23.55
C PHE A 11 2.30 18.58 24.62
N CYS A 12 1.33 17.68 24.60
CA CYS A 12 1.21 16.47 25.41
C CYS A 12 2.57 15.84 25.71
N GLY A 13 2.88 15.71 27.02
CA GLY A 13 4.18 15.32 27.55
C GLY A 13 4.71 13.98 27.05
N ARG A 14 5.50 14.03 26.02
CA ARG A 14 6.55 13.04 25.78
C ARG A 14 7.89 13.73 25.95
N GLU A 15 8.53 13.45 27.09
CA GLU A 15 9.94 13.74 27.25
C GLU A 15 10.71 13.12 26.09
N TYR A 16 11.24 13.94 25.21
CA TYR A 16 12.32 13.53 24.34
C TYR A 16 13.50 13.18 25.26
N ARG A 17 13.64 11.92 25.60
CA ARG A 17 14.88 11.44 26.21
C ARG A 17 16.00 11.79 25.24
N ASN A 18 16.76 12.82 25.58
CA ASN A 18 18.04 13.14 24.98
C ASN A 18 18.98 11.93 25.19
N ALA A 19 18.84 10.92 24.36
CA ALA A 19 19.90 9.95 24.16
C ALA A 19 21.03 10.70 23.47
N LYS A 20 21.91 11.34 24.24
CA LYS A 20 23.27 11.65 23.80
C LYS A 20 23.98 10.33 23.53
N LYS A 21 23.64 9.66 22.44
CA LYS A 21 24.55 8.72 21.82
C LYS A 21 25.74 9.55 21.37
N SER A 22 26.92 9.21 21.88
CA SER A 22 28.19 9.70 21.38
C SER A 22 28.14 9.76 19.86
N ARG A 23 28.15 10.96 19.28
CA ARG A 23 28.32 11.17 17.86
C ARG A 23 29.76 10.77 17.54
N GLY A 24 29.96 9.46 17.31
CA GLY A 24 31.14 9.06 16.54
C GLY A 24 31.13 9.84 15.24
N ASN A 25 32.30 10.19 14.69
CA ASN A 25 32.48 10.83 13.39
C ASN A 25 31.92 9.96 12.24
N GLY A 26 30.62 9.67 12.25
CA GLY A 26 29.92 8.95 11.21
C GLY A 26 29.76 9.88 9.99
N LYS A 27 30.29 9.45 8.86
CA LYS A 27 30.12 10.14 7.57
C LYS A 27 28.62 10.30 7.30
N MET A 28 28.19 11.50 6.91
CA MET A 28 26.79 11.72 6.52
C MET A 28 26.40 10.80 5.36
N SER A 29 25.19 10.25 5.39
CA SER A 29 24.68 9.31 4.39
C SER A 29 23.19 9.48 4.20
N HIS A 30 22.75 9.41 2.96
CA HIS A 30 21.32 9.37 2.60
C HIS A 30 20.59 8.14 3.16
N ASN A 31 21.34 7.12 3.61
CA ASN A 31 20.82 5.81 4.02
C ASN A 31 20.75 5.59 5.53
N HIS A 32 20.82 6.66 6.34
CA HIS A 32 20.74 6.56 7.80
C HIS A 32 19.30 6.40 8.32
N GLN A 33 18.29 6.71 7.49
CA GLN A 33 16.87 6.53 7.80
C GLN A 33 16.29 5.43 6.92
N LYS A 34 15.40 4.62 7.47
CA LYS A 34 14.63 3.64 6.72
C LYS A 34 13.77 4.34 5.67
N LYS A 35 13.73 3.78 4.46
CA LYS A 35 12.99 4.30 3.31
C LYS A 35 12.18 3.20 2.64
N ILE A 36 11.03 3.58 2.13
CA ILE A 36 10.22 2.77 1.22
C ILE A 36 10.11 3.53 -0.10
N ALA A 37 10.50 2.91 -1.21
CA ALA A 37 10.14 3.38 -2.53
C ALA A 37 8.70 2.94 -2.83
N VAL A 38 7.83 3.89 -3.17
CA VAL A 38 6.43 3.60 -3.53
C VAL A 38 6.22 3.97 -4.99
N ILE A 39 5.96 2.96 -5.81
CA ILE A 39 5.76 3.08 -7.26
C ILE A 39 4.25 2.96 -7.50
N ASN A 40 3.61 4.10 -7.77
CA ASN A 40 2.15 4.20 -7.93
C ASN A 40 1.80 5.50 -8.65
N ASP A 41 0.55 5.69 -9.08
CA ASP A 41 0.10 6.96 -9.64
C ASP A 41 -0.02 8.06 -8.56
N MET A 42 -0.09 9.29 -9.02
CA MET A 42 -0.33 10.46 -8.18
C MET A 42 -1.61 11.15 -8.61
N SER A 43 -2.69 10.94 -7.90
CA SER A 43 -3.98 11.61 -8.08
C SER A 43 -4.07 12.84 -7.18
N GLY A 44 -4.32 14.02 -7.77
CA GLY A 44 -4.32 15.29 -7.04
C GLY A 44 -5.53 15.46 -6.11
N PHE A 45 -6.72 15.00 -6.54
CA PHE A 45 -7.93 14.98 -5.75
C PHE A 45 -8.50 13.55 -5.70
N GLY A 46 -9.09 13.21 -4.58
CA GLY A 46 -9.46 11.84 -4.22
C GLY A 46 -8.32 11.18 -3.41
N ARG A 47 -8.71 10.41 -2.40
CA ARG A 47 -7.75 9.75 -1.50
C ARG A 47 -7.39 8.39 -2.06
N CYS A 48 -6.36 8.33 -2.89
CA CYS A 48 -5.83 7.08 -3.47
C CYS A 48 -4.32 7.20 -3.72
N SER A 49 -3.71 6.09 -3.99
CA SER A 49 -2.36 5.97 -4.53
C SER A 49 -1.27 6.70 -3.71
N LEU A 50 -0.37 7.46 -4.32
CA LEU A 50 0.73 8.16 -3.62
C LEU A 50 0.25 9.18 -2.59
N THR A 51 -0.90 9.83 -2.81
CA THR A 51 -1.43 10.83 -1.86
C THR A 51 -1.90 10.20 -0.55
N VAL A 52 -2.20 8.91 -0.56
CA VAL A 52 -2.49 8.08 0.63
C VAL A 52 -1.21 7.49 1.22
N SER A 53 -0.36 6.91 0.38
CA SER A 53 0.84 6.22 0.84
C SER A 53 1.83 7.16 1.55
N LEU A 54 2.00 8.38 1.03
CA LEU A 54 2.91 9.38 1.59
C LEU A 54 2.64 9.69 3.07
N PRO A 55 1.42 10.13 3.48
CA PRO A 55 1.14 10.45 4.87
C PRO A 55 1.16 9.22 5.79
N ILE A 56 0.60 8.08 5.36
CA ILE A 56 0.51 6.87 6.19
C ILE A 56 1.88 6.30 6.49
N ILE A 57 2.72 6.08 5.48
CA ILE A 57 4.06 5.53 5.65
C ILE A 57 4.93 6.48 6.49
N SER A 58 4.85 7.79 6.21
CA SER A 58 5.59 8.81 6.97
C SER A 58 5.14 8.87 8.43
N TYR A 59 3.82 8.78 8.67
CA TYR A 59 3.28 8.73 10.04
C TYR A 59 3.81 7.52 10.81
N LEU A 60 3.94 6.36 10.15
CA LEU A 60 4.49 5.13 10.74
C LEU A 60 6.02 5.15 10.90
N GLY A 61 6.67 6.29 10.64
CA GLY A 61 8.07 6.55 10.96
C GLY A 61 9.07 6.07 9.91
N VAL A 62 8.62 5.81 8.69
CA VAL A 62 9.46 5.45 7.54
C VAL A 62 9.41 6.56 6.49
N GLN A 63 10.53 6.91 5.87
CA GLN A 63 10.54 7.86 4.77
C GLN A 63 9.88 7.24 3.54
N CYS A 64 8.77 7.81 3.09
CA CYS A 64 8.13 7.46 1.83
C CYS A 64 8.84 8.19 0.68
N CYS A 65 9.29 7.45 -0.32
CA CYS A 65 9.97 7.96 -1.52
C CYS A 65 9.14 7.61 -2.75
N PRO A 66 8.34 8.55 -3.29
CA PRO A 66 7.42 8.26 -4.39
C PRO A 66 8.14 8.14 -5.74
N VAL A 67 7.72 7.18 -6.55
CA VAL A 67 8.02 7.05 -7.99
C VAL A 67 6.70 7.10 -8.72
N PRO A 68 6.32 8.24 -9.32
CA PRO A 68 5.07 8.35 -10.06
C PRO A 68 5.06 7.46 -11.30
N THR A 69 3.95 6.75 -11.54
CA THR A 69 3.67 6.01 -12.79
C THR A 69 2.82 6.85 -13.74
N SER A 70 1.94 7.67 -13.18
CA SER A 70 1.13 8.66 -13.88
C SER A 70 0.75 9.79 -12.94
N ILE A 71 0.33 10.92 -13.50
CA ILE A 71 -0.18 12.07 -12.75
C ILE A 71 -1.61 12.36 -13.22
N LEU A 72 -2.54 12.32 -12.30
CA LEU A 72 -3.95 12.60 -12.55
C LEU A 72 -4.37 13.83 -11.77
N SER A 73 -5.25 14.66 -12.37
CA SER A 73 -5.87 15.77 -11.62
C SER A 73 -6.73 15.27 -10.46
N ASN A 74 -7.42 14.15 -10.66
CA ASN A 74 -8.32 13.54 -9.70
C ASN A 74 -8.52 12.06 -10.00
N HIS A 75 -9.10 11.35 -9.02
CA HIS A 75 -9.41 9.94 -9.16
C HIS A 75 -10.37 9.68 -10.35
N MET A 76 -10.09 8.63 -11.13
CA MET A 76 -10.82 8.30 -12.36
C MET A 76 -12.33 8.08 -12.17
N ALA A 77 -12.78 7.64 -10.99
CA ALA A 77 -14.21 7.48 -10.69
C ALA A 77 -15.02 8.78 -10.73
N LEU A 78 -14.37 9.94 -10.77
CA LEU A 78 -15.03 11.25 -10.94
C LEU A 78 -15.38 11.57 -12.41
N GLY A 79 -14.99 10.71 -13.36
CA GLY A 79 -15.39 10.75 -14.77
C GLY A 79 -14.51 11.61 -15.63
N ASP A 80 -14.38 12.92 -15.36
CA ASP A 80 -13.50 13.83 -16.10
C ASP A 80 -12.22 14.08 -15.31
N TYR A 81 -11.06 13.81 -15.92
CA TYR A 81 -9.75 13.96 -15.30
C TYR A 81 -8.65 14.25 -16.32
N PHE A 82 -7.67 15.04 -15.92
CA PHE A 82 -6.42 15.15 -16.65
C PHE A 82 -5.55 13.92 -16.33
N PHE A 83 -4.89 13.37 -17.34
CA PHE A 83 -3.99 12.24 -17.22
C PHE A 83 -2.69 12.51 -17.97
N ASP A 84 -1.55 12.41 -17.28
CA ASP A 84 -0.20 12.42 -17.86
C ASP A 84 0.49 11.10 -17.52
N ASP A 85 0.74 10.29 -18.55
CA ASP A 85 1.53 9.06 -18.43
C ASP A 85 2.99 9.41 -18.17
N TYR A 86 3.56 8.85 -17.12
CA TYR A 86 4.93 9.18 -16.72
C TYR A 86 5.98 8.19 -17.23
N THR A 87 5.60 7.20 -18.05
CA THR A 87 6.44 6.10 -18.53
C THR A 87 7.78 6.61 -19.09
N ASP A 88 7.75 7.56 -20.04
CA ASP A 88 8.94 8.12 -20.70
C ASP A 88 9.90 8.85 -19.74
N ARG A 89 9.45 9.20 -18.54
CA ARG A 89 10.22 9.96 -17.56
C ARG A 89 10.75 9.08 -16.42
N MET A 90 10.17 7.90 -16.21
CA MET A 90 10.49 7.02 -15.07
C MET A 90 11.97 6.61 -15.07
N GLU A 91 12.52 6.21 -16.20
CA GLU A 91 13.92 5.78 -16.28
C GLU A 91 14.88 6.90 -15.85
N ALA A 92 14.67 8.13 -16.38
CA ALA A 92 15.49 9.29 -16.03
C ALA A 92 15.35 9.64 -14.53
N TYR A 93 14.15 9.53 -13.99
CA TYR A 93 13.84 9.75 -12.58
C TYR A 93 14.59 8.75 -11.69
N ILE A 94 14.42 7.45 -11.95
CA ILE A 94 15.04 6.34 -11.21
C ILE A 94 16.58 6.41 -11.31
N GLY A 95 17.09 6.76 -12.48
CA GLY A 95 18.53 6.92 -12.73
C GLY A 95 19.21 7.96 -11.83
N LYS A 96 18.46 8.97 -11.32
CA LYS A 96 19.01 9.92 -10.33
C LYS A 96 19.19 9.26 -8.96
N TRP A 97 18.27 8.39 -8.56
CA TRP A 97 18.37 7.67 -7.29
C TRP A 97 19.53 6.67 -7.29
N LYS A 98 19.77 6.02 -8.43
CA LYS A 98 20.95 5.16 -8.63
C LYS A 98 22.25 5.96 -8.44
N LYS A 99 22.36 7.16 -9.03
CA LYS A 99 23.53 8.04 -8.87
C LYS A 99 23.73 8.50 -7.43
N LEU A 100 22.65 8.69 -6.66
CA LEU A 100 22.70 9.02 -5.24
C LEU A 100 23.06 7.82 -4.35
N GLY A 101 23.08 6.61 -4.89
CA GLY A 101 23.34 5.38 -4.12
C GLY A 101 22.30 5.13 -3.05
N LEU A 102 21.01 5.44 -3.33
CA LEU A 102 19.93 5.20 -2.38
C LEU A 102 19.73 3.72 -2.13
N LYS A 103 19.33 3.39 -0.90
CA LYS A 103 18.96 2.04 -0.46
C LYS A 103 17.58 2.10 0.19
N PHE A 104 16.78 1.08 -0.07
CA PHE A 104 15.42 1.01 0.43
C PHE A 104 15.26 -0.25 1.30
N GLU A 105 14.63 -0.09 2.45
CA GLU A 105 14.20 -1.19 3.32
C GLU A 105 12.87 -1.79 2.86
N GLY A 106 12.12 -1.05 2.03
CA GLY A 106 10.90 -1.52 1.38
C GLY A 106 10.74 -0.96 -0.02
N ILE A 107 10.07 -1.72 -0.89
CA ILE A 107 9.61 -1.33 -2.20
C ILE A 107 8.13 -1.72 -2.28
N VAL A 108 7.29 -0.78 -2.68
CA VAL A 108 5.85 -1.01 -2.89
C VAL A 108 5.53 -0.72 -4.35
N SER A 109 4.80 -1.64 -4.98
CA SER A 109 4.21 -1.44 -6.30
C SER A 109 2.68 -1.41 -6.17
N GLY A 110 2.05 -0.39 -6.72
CA GLY A 110 0.60 -0.26 -6.88
C GLY A 110 0.20 -0.19 -8.35
N PHE A 111 -0.58 0.80 -8.74
CA PHE A 111 -1.07 0.97 -10.12
C PHE A 111 0.08 1.19 -11.12
N LEU A 112 0.05 0.41 -12.20
CA LEU A 112 0.95 0.51 -13.35
C LEU A 112 0.11 0.71 -14.61
N GLY A 113 0.45 1.71 -15.40
CA GLY A 113 -0.33 2.12 -16.56
C GLY A 113 -0.03 1.36 -17.84
N SER A 114 1.10 0.62 -17.89
CA SER A 114 1.53 -0.09 -19.11
C SER A 114 2.42 -1.29 -18.79
N LYS A 115 2.60 -2.18 -19.78
CA LYS A 115 3.55 -3.29 -19.71
C LYS A 115 4.99 -2.78 -19.53
N GLU A 116 5.34 -1.70 -20.21
CA GLU A 116 6.66 -1.07 -20.08
C GLU A 116 6.94 -0.65 -18.63
N GLN A 117 5.93 -0.13 -17.94
CA GLN A 117 6.07 0.20 -16.52
C GLN A 117 6.30 -1.04 -15.67
N ILE A 118 5.62 -2.17 -15.95
CA ILE A 118 5.86 -3.44 -15.24
C ILE A 118 7.33 -3.86 -15.40
N GLU A 119 7.88 -3.81 -16.62
CA GLU A 119 9.29 -4.14 -16.87
C GLU A 119 10.24 -3.17 -16.15
N MET A 120 9.93 -1.86 -16.13
CA MET A 120 10.71 -0.86 -15.39
C MET A 120 10.71 -1.13 -13.87
N VAL A 121 9.57 -1.55 -13.32
CA VAL A 121 9.45 -1.89 -11.90
C VAL A 121 10.24 -3.14 -11.57
N ILE A 122 10.20 -4.17 -12.42
CA ILE A 122 11.06 -5.36 -12.30
C ILE A 122 12.54 -4.94 -12.34
N GLY A 123 12.92 -4.06 -13.26
CA GLY A 123 14.25 -3.48 -13.34
C GLY A 123 14.64 -2.71 -12.08
N PHE A 124 13.72 -1.91 -11.52
CA PHE A 124 13.90 -1.21 -10.25
C PHE A 124 14.16 -2.17 -9.09
N MET A 125 13.36 -3.24 -8.99
CA MET A 125 13.57 -4.26 -7.96
C MET A 125 14.93 -4.92 -8.09
N LYS A 126 15.35 -5.31 -9.30
CA LYS A 126 16.68 -5.90 -9.55
C LYS A 126 17.83 -4.97 -9.15
N GLU A 127 17.68 -3.66 -9.33
CA GLU A 127 18.71 -2.67 -9.00
C GLU A 127 18.77 -2.33 -7.51
N PHE A 128 17.61 -2.16 -6.86
CA PHE A 128 17.53 -1.58 -5.51
C PHE A 128 17.25 -2.60 -4.39
N CYS A 129 16.82 -3.82 -4.73
CA CYS A 129 16.64 -4.85 -3.72
C CYS A 129 17.99 -5.31 -3.12
N SER A 130 17.95 -5.55 -1.84
CA SER A 130 19.01 -6.20 -1.08
C SER A 130 18.39 -7.31 -0.23
N GLY A 131 19.19 -8.21 0.35
CA GLY A 131 18.67 -9.30 1.19
C GLY A 131 17.86 -8.86 2.43
N ARG A 132 17.70 -7.54 2.64
CA ARG A 132 16.88 -6.96 3.73
C ARG A 132 15.71 -6.15 3.25
N THR A 133 15.64 -5.87 1.95
CA THR A 133 14.54 -5.10 1.34
C THR A 133 13.28 -5.97 1.36
N LYS A 134 12.15 -5.39 1.79
CA LYS A 134 10.84 -6.01 1.71
C LYS A 134 10.13 -5.52 0.48
N VAL A 135 9.68 -6.43 -0.37
CA VAL A 135 8.92 -6.12 -1.58
C VAL A 135 7.44 -6.41 -1.33
N ILE A 136 6.63 -5.39 -1.43
CA ILE A 136 5.17 -5.47 -1.27
C ILE A 136 4.55 -5.16 -2.62
N ILE A 137 3.74 -6.07 -3.14
CA ILE A 137 3.05 -5.88 -4.42
C ILE A 137 1.55 -5.87 -4.17
N ASP A 138 0.96 -4.72 -4.45
CA ASP A 138 -0.47 -4.58 -4.61
C ASP A 138 -0.77 -4.74 -6.11
N PRO A 139 -1.34 -5.89 -6.53
CA PRO A 139 -1.44 -6.21 -7.95
C PRO A 139 -2.68 -5.55 -8.57
N VAL A 140 -2.73 -4.21 -8.49
CA VAL A 140 -3.87 -3.40 -8.92
C VAL A 140 -4.24 -3.67 -10.37
N MET A 141 -5.37 -4.36 -10.59
CA MET A 141 -5.88 -4.69 -11.93
C MET A 141 -7.39 -4.47 -12.06
N GLY A 142 -8.13 -4.52 -10.97
CA GLY A 142 -9.59 -4.44 -11.00
C GLY A 142 -10.23 -4.63 -9.65
N ASP A 143 -11.56 -4.50 -9.60
CA ASP A 143 -12.36 -4.69 -8.41
C ASP A 143 -13.78 -5.17 -8.77
N ASN A 144 -14.49 -5.79 -7.79
CA ASN A 144 -15.87 -6.25 -7.93
C ASN A 144 -16.11 -7.12 -9.19
N GLY A 145 -15.16 -7.99 -9.52
CA GLY A 145 -15.19 -8.90 -10.67
C GLY A 145 -14.91 -8.23 -12.02
N ARG A 146 -14.54 -6.95 -12.04
CA ARG A 146 -14.25 -6.19 -13.26
C ARG A 146 -12.79 -5.74 -13.29
N ILE A 147 -12.16 -5.96 -14.43
CA ILE A 147 -10.82 -5.41 -14.70
C ILE A 147 -10.97 -3.94 -15.10
N TYR A 148 -10.07 -3.08 -14.65
CA TYR A 148 -10.06 -1.66 -15.01
C TYR A 148 -9.83 -1.49 -16.51
N SER A 149 -10.48 -0.51 -17.10
CA SER A 149 -10.43 -0.24 -18.55
C SER A 149 -9.02 0.09 -19.08
N THR A 150 -8.13 0.45 -18.21
CA THR A 150 -6.70 0.70 -18.50
C THR A 150 -5.87 -0.57 -18.60
N TYR A 151 -6.40 -1.74 -18.16
CA TYR A 151 -5.68 -3.02 -18.17
C TYR A 151 -6.07 -3.87 -19.37
N THR A 152 -5.07 -4.43 -20.03
CA THR A 152 -5.22 -5.46 -21.08
C THR A 152 -4.99 -6.85 -20.52
N GLU A 153 -5.40 -7.89 -21.27
CA GLU A 153 -5.08 -9.27 -20.91
C GLU A 153 -3.57 -9.48 -20.72
N GLU A 154 -2.77 -8.93 -21.64
CA GLU A 154 -1.31 -9.01 -21.58
C GLU A 154 -0.74 -8.37 -20.31
N MET A 155 -1.26 -7.23 -19.89
CA MET A 155 -0.84 -6.60 -18.62
C MET A 155 -1.19 -7.46 -17.41
N CYS A 156 -2.34 -8.15 -17.43
CA CYS A 156 -2.70 -9.06 -16.33
C CYS A 156 -1.75 -10.26 -16.25
N GLU A 157 -1.29 -10.78 -17.41
CA GLU A 157 -0.28 -11.84 -17.45
C GLU A 157 1.07 -11.36 -16.93
N GLU A 158 1.51 -10.17 -17.34
CA GLU A 158 2.77 -9.57 -16.88
C GLU A 158 2.75 -9.22 -15.38
N MET A 159 1.57 -8.92 -14.82
CA MET A 159 1.43 -8.74 -13.37
C MET A 159 1.78 -10.04 -12.61
N GLY A 160 1.47 -11.20 -13.18
CA GLY A 160 1.91 -12.50 -12.63
C GLY A 160 3.43 -12.59 -12.50
N ARG A 161 4.18 -12.10 -13.50
CA ARG A 161 5.67 -12.04 -13.45
C ARG A 161 6.17 -11.07 -12.38
N LEU A 162 5.48 -9.93 -12.20
CA LEU A 162 5.86 -8.97 -11.15
C LEU A 162 5.73 -9.59 -9.76
N ILE A 163 4.67 -10.36 -9.53
CA ILE A 163 4.40 -11.03 -8.25
C ILE A 163 5.55 -11.95 -7.80
N GLU A 164 6.28 -12.56 -8.74
CA GLU A 164 7.43 -13.42 -8.42
C GLU A 164 8.53 -12.71 -7.62
N TYR A 165 8.58 -11.38 -7.70
CA TYR A 165 9.54 -10.56 -6.95
C TYR A 165 9.05 -10.13 -5.56
N GLY A 166 7.78 -10.41 -5.22
CA GLY A 166 7.14 -9.98 -3.98
C GLY A 166 7.48 -10.88 -2.78
N ASP A 167 7.78 -10.27 -1.64
CA ASP A 167 7.75 -10.97 -0.34
C ASP A 167 6.31 -11.05 0.19
N ILE A 168 5.54 -9.99 -0.04
CA ILE A 168 4.16 -9.82 0.43
C ILE A 168 3.30 -9.36 -0.76
N ILE A 169 2.13 -9.96 -0.91
CA ILE A 169 1.14 -9.50 -1.89
C ILE A 169 -0.22 -9.27 -1.23
N THR A 170 -0.96 -8.26 -1.74
CA THR A 170 -2.22 -7.80 -1.15
C THR A 170 -3.39 -7.82 -2.14
N PRO A 171 -3.55 -8.86 -2.98
CA PRO A 171 -4.62 -8.88 -3.97
C PRO A 171 -6.00 -8.77 -3.30
N ASN A 172 -6.90 -8.00 -3.91
CA ASN A 172 -8.32 -8.15 -3.62
C ASN A 172 -8.86 -9.45 -4.25
N LEU A 173 -10.12 -9.76 -3.96
CA LEU A 173 -10.73 -11.01 -4.43
C LEU A 173 -10.77 -11.11 -5.97
N THR A 174 -11.00 -10.00 -6.66
CA THR A 174 -11.02 -9.94 -8.14
C THR A 174 -9.65 -10.25 -8.72
N GLU A 175 -8.63 -9.59 -8.20
CA GLU A 175 -7.23 -9.77 -8.60
C GLU A 175 -6.75 -11.18 -8.31
N CYS A 176 -7.09 -11.71 -7.13
CA CYS A 176 -6.77 -13.08 -6.76
C CYS A 176 -7.41 -14.09 -7.72
N CYS A 177 -8.70 -13.92 -8.06
CA CYS A 177 -9.39 -14.74 -9.04
C CYS A 177 -8.72 -14.67 -10.41
N ARG A 178 -8.38 -13.45 -10.84
CA ARG A 178 -7.72 -13.24 -12.14
C ARG A 178 -6.37 -13.93 -12.23
N LEU A 179 -5.52 -13.74 -11.23
CA LEU A 179 -4.18 -14.32 -11.16
C LEU A 179 -4.22 -15.86 -11.09
N THR A 180 -5.19 -16.42 -10.39
CA THR A 180 -5.28 -17.87 -10.21
C THR A 180 -6.09 -18.58 -11.29
N GLY A 181 -6.76 -17.83 -12.20
CA GLY A 181 -7.68 -18.40 -13.18
C GLY A 181 -8.96 -18.96 -12.56
N THR A 182 -9.35 -18.46 -11.38
CA THR A 182 -10.57 -18.84 -10.67
C THR A 182 -11.72 -17.93 -11.10
N ALA A 183 -12.90 -18.47 -11.36
CA ALA A 183 -14.07 -17.66 -11.70
C ALA A 183 -14.49 -16.79 -10.52
N TYR A 184 -14.60 -15.47 -10.74
CA TYR A 184 -15.05 -14.53 -9.71
C TYR A 184 -16.54 -14.75 -9.38
N ARG A 185 -16.87 -14.62 -8.09
CA ARG A 185 -18.24 -14.52 -7.60
C ARG A 185 -18.29 -13.54 -6.41
N GLY A 186 -19.39 -12.81 -6.28
CA GLY A 186 -19.54 -11.74 -5.29
C GLY A 186 -19.65 -12.19 -3.83
N GLY A 187 -19.59 -13.49 -3.53
CA GLY A 187 -19.68 -14.02 -2.17
C GLY A 187 -19.77 -15.54 -2.12
N GLY A 188 -19.97 -16.08 -0.91
CA GLY A 188 -20.07 -17.54 -0.71
C GLY A 188 -18.76 -18.29 -0.91
N TRP A 189 -17.62 -17.65 -0.61
CA TRP A 189 -16.30 -18.27 -0.69
C TRP A 189 -16.03 -19.13 0.55
N GLU A 190 -15.69 -20.38 0.30
CA GLU A 190 -15.27 -21.29 1.34
C GLU A 190 -13.79 -21.10 1.67
N GLU A 191 -13.40 -21.34 2.91
CA GLU A 191 -12.00 -21.18 3.34
C GLU A 191 -11.04 -22.05 2.53
N ALA A 192 -11.47 -23.26 2.15
CA ALA A 192 -10.66 -24.17 1.32
C ALA A 192 -10.36 -23.60 -0.08
N GLU A 193 -11.31 -22.87 -0.69
CA GLU A 193 -11.12 -22.23 -1.99
C GLU A 193 -10.12 -21.07 -1.89
N LEU A 194 -10.28 -20.22 -0.86
CA LEU A 194 -9.36 -19.12 -0.56
C LEU A 194 -7.95 -19.65 -0.30
N HIS A 195 -7.85 -20.77 0.43
CA HIS A 195 -6.59 -21.45 0.69
C HIS A 195 -5.94 -21.91 -0.62
N GLY A 196 -6.67 -22.59 -1.49
CA GLY A 196 -6.15 -23.06 -2.77
C GLY A 196 -5.64 -21.93 -3.66
N MET A 197 -6.35 -20.79 -3.69
CA MET A 197 -5.88 -19.59 -4.42
C MET A 197 -4.61 -19.01 -3.81
N ALA A 198 -4.57 -18.85 -2.48
CA ALA A 198 -3.40 -18.32 -1.78
C ALA A 198 -2.17 -19.23 -1.93
N GLU A 199 -2.33 -20.56 -1.84
CA GLU A 199 -1.26 -21.51 -2.08
C GLU A 199 -0.73 -21.41 -3.51
N LYS A 200 -1.62 -21.31 -4.52
CA LYS A 200 -1.21 -21.16 -5.91
C LYS A 200 -0.35 -19.90 -6.11
N LEU A 201 -0.74 -18.77 -5.52
CA LEU A 201 0.04 -17.54 -5.55
C LEU A 201 1.37 -17.69 -4.80
N SER A 202 1.40 -18.41 -3.68
CA SER A 202 2.63 -18.66 -2.91
C SER A 202 3.66 -19.49 -3.68
N MET A 203 3.21 -20.35 -4.60
CA MET A 203 4.14 -21.10 -5.47
C MET A 203 4.91 -20.21 -6.45
N TRP A 204 4.44 -19.00 -6.73
CA TRP A 204 5.12 -18.04 -7.60
C TRP A 204 6.21 -17.23 -6.90
N GLY A 205 6.32 -17.31 -5.57
CA GLY A 205 7.40 -16.65 -4.83
C GLY A 205 7.00 -16.05 -3.48
N PRO A 206 5.87 -15.32 -3.38
CA PRO A 206 5.51 -14.63 -2.14
C PRO A 206 5.38 -15.57 -0.95
N GLU A 207 5.98 -15.15 0.17
CA GLU A 207 5.89 -15.89 1.43
C GLU A 207 4.67 -15.47 2.27
N LYS A 208 4.11 -14.29 1.97
CA LYS A 208 2.99 -13.70 2.70
C LYS A 208 1.94 -13.19 1.72
N ILE A 209 0.75 -13.68 1.88
CA ILE A 209 -0.38 -13.33 1.01
C ILE A 209 -1.55 -12.91 1.89
N VAL A 210 -2.19 -11.81 1.53
CA VAL A 210 -3.49 -11.47 2.08
C VAL A 210 -4.47 -11.21 0.95
N ILE A 211 -5.49 -12.07 0.83
CA ILE A 211 -6.63 -11.84 -0.07
C ILE A 211 -7.60 -10.93 0.67
N THR A 212 -7.79 -9.72 0.14
CA THR A 212 -8.55 -8.66 0.81
C THR A 212 -9.99 -8.56 0.30
N GLY A 213 -10.85 -7.92 1.10
CA GLY A 213 -12.18 -7.50 0.65
C GLY A 213 -13.18 -8.64 0.45
N ILE A 214 -13.07 -9.76 1.16
CA ILE A 214 -13.94 -10.93 0.99
C ILE A 214 -15.27 -10.71 1.72
N PRO A 215 -16.43 -10.63 1.02
CA PRO A 215 -17.72 -10.47 1.67
C PRO A 215 -18.14 -11.74 2.43
N GLN A 216 -18.44 -11.61 3.73
CA GLN A 216 -18.93 -12.71 4.58
C GLN A 216 -20.08 -12.23 5.48
N GLY A 217 -21.33 -12.22 4.97
CA GLY A 217 -22.49 -11.73 5.71
C GLY A 217 -22.31 -10.30 6.19
N GLU A 218 -22.35 -10.06 7.49
CA GLU A 218 -22.14 -8.76 8.15
C GLU A 218 -20.66 -8.36 8.27
N PHE A 219 -19.74 -9.18 7.74
CA PHE A 219 -18.31 -8.96 7.84
C PHE A 219 -17.67 -8.77 6.46
N ILE A 220 -16.52 -8.07 6.47
CA ILE A 220 -15.50 -8.15 5.43
C ILE A 220 -14.35 -8.94 6.03
N ALA A 221 -13.94 -9.99 5.32
CA ALA A 221 -12.83 -10.83 5.71
C ALA A 221 -11.60 -10.55 4.87
N ASN A 222 -10.44 -10.79 5.47
CA ASN A 222 -9.14 -10.84 4.82
C ASN A 222 -8.52 -12.20 5.11
N TYR A 223 -8.23 -12.97 4.06
CA TYR A 223 -7.62 -14.28 4.18
C TYR A 223 -6.11 -14.17 4.13
N VAL A 224 -5.43 -14.58 5.19
CA VAL A 224 -3.98 -14.48 5.36
C VAL A 224 -3.36 -15.85 5.21
N LEU A 225 -2.31 -15.96 4.38
CA LEU A 225 -1.38 -17.07 4.35
C LEU A 225 0.02 -16.56 4.64
N GLU A 226 0.70 -17.16 5.62
CA GLU A 226 2.13 -16.92 5.88
C GLU A 226 2.86 -18.27 5.83
N LYS A 227 3.75 -18.41 4.84
CA LYS A 227 4.49 -19.65 4.58
C LYS A 227 5.26 -20.09 5.84
N GLY A 228 5.05 -21.33 6.24
CA GLY A 228 5.66 -21.89 7.46
C GLY A 228 4.96 -21.54 8.78
N LYS A 229 3.94 -20.65 8.77
CA LYS A 229 3.14 -20.33 9.96
C LYS A 229 1.66 -20.73 9.83
N GLY A 230 1.17 -20.93 8.60
CA GLY A 230 -0.21 -21.33 8.32
C GLY A 230 -1.10 -20.17 7.86
N THR A 231 -2.41 -20.34 8.06
CA THR A 231 -3.44 -19.44 7.56
C THR A 231 -4.27 -18.84 8.68
N LYS A 232 -4.90 -17.69 8.39
CA LYS A 232 -5.81 -17.03 9.32
C LYS A 232 -6.85 -16.21 8.56
N MET A 233 -8.12 -16.31 9.00
CA MET A 233 -9.18 -15.39 8.58
C MET A 233 -9.25 -14.22 9.56
N ILE A 234 -9.11 -12.98 9.07
CA ILE A 234 -9.25 -11.77 9.87
C ILE A 234 -10.50 -11.04 9.40
N GLN A 235 -11.44 -10.81 10.29
CA GLN A 235 -12.74 -10.24 9.98
C GLN A 235 -12.94 -8.91 10.70
N VAL A 236 -13.62 -7.98 10.01
CA VAL A 236 -14.13 -6.74 10.57
C VAL A 236 -15.59 -6.58 10.16
N HIS A 237 -16.44 -5.98 11.01
CA HIS A 237 -17.80 -5.66 10.61
C HIS A 237 -17.80 -4.71 9.40
N LYS A 238 -18.72 -4.94 8.47
CA LYS A 238 -18.96 -4.00 7.38
C LYS A 238 -19.20 -2.58 7.90
N ALA A 239 -18.70 -1.60 7.19
CA ALA A 239 -18.86 -0.19 7.51
C ALA A 239 -19.22 0.57 6.24
N GLY A 240 -20.30 1.33 6.27
CA GLY A 240 -20.70 2.24 5.20
C GLY A 240 -20.68 1.68 3.78
N THR A 241 -20.40 2.56 2.83
CA THR A 241 -20.28 2.26 1.40
C THR A 241 -18.82 1.99 1.01
N GLU A 242 -18.61 1.26 -0.07
CA GLU A 242 -17.29 1.07 -0.67
C GLU A 242 -16.70 2.42 -1.11
N ARG A 243 -15.38 2.58 -0.91
CA ARG A 243 -14.67 3.83 -1.17
C ARG A 243 -13.34 3.57 -1.86
N SER A 244 -12.97 4.50 -2.72
CA SER A 244 -11.64 4.51 -3.34
C SER A 244 -10.53 4.59 -2.29
N GLY A 245 -9.35 4.06 -2.60
CA GLY A 245 -8.14 4.18 -1.79
C GLY A 245 -8.07 3.29 -0.54
N THR A 246 -9.08 2.45 -0.28
CA THR A 246 -9.02 1.47 0.82
C THR A 246 -7.85 0.50 0.67
N GLY A 247 -7.56 0.04 -0.55
CA GLY A 247 -6.42 -0.79 -0.89
C GLY A 247 -5.09 -0.07 -0.60
N ASP A 248 -4.97 1.20 -1.05
CA ASP A 248 -3.76 2.01 -0.82
C ASP A 248 -3.49 2.26 0.67
N VAL A 249 -4.54 2.53 1.46
CA VAL A 249 -4.43 2.63 2.92
C VAL A 249 -3.93 1.32 3.51
N PHE A 250 -4.53 0.21 3.09
CA PHE A 250 -4.20 -1.12 3.59
C PHE A 250 -2.75 -1.50 3.25
N SER A 251 -2.37 -1.44 1.97
CA SER A 251 -1.03 -1.82 1.50
C SER A 251 0.07 -0.91 2.07
N SER A 252 -0.21 0.39 2.28
CA SER A 252 0.71 1.33 2.92
C SER A 252 1.01 0.99 4.39
N ILE A 253 -0.01 0.56 5.16
CA ILE A 253 0.18 0.10 6.53
C ILE A 253 0.99 -1.20 6.55
N ILE A 254 0.65 -2.18 5.68
CA ILE A 254 1.39 -3.43 5.54
C ILE A 254 2.86 -3.16 5.22
N ALA A 255 3.15 -2.25 4.30
CA ALA A 255 4.50 -1.93 3.87
C ALA A 255 5.33 -1.30 5.00
N ALA A 256 4.80 -0.28 5.66
CA ALA A 256 5.50 0.37 6.77
C ALA A 256 5.74 -0.59 7.93
N ASP A 257 4.77 -1.43 8.25
CA ASP A 257 4.87 -2.44 9.30
C ASP A 257 5.88 -3.54 8.96
N ALA A 258 5.91 -4.01 7.71
CA ALA A 258 6.89 -5.00 7.26
C ALA A 258 8.33 -4.48 7.45
N VAL A 259 8.60 -3.23 7.07
CA VAL A 259 9.89 -2.56 7.27
C VAL A 259 10.19 -2.34 8.75
N ASN A 260 9.18 -2.09 9.57
CA ASN A 260 9.32 -1.93 11.02
C ASN A 260 9.39 -3.27 11.78
N GLY A 261 9.18 -4.41 11.10
CA GLY A 261 9.26 -5.75 11.67
C GLY A 261 8.06 -6.07 12.57
N VAL A 262 6.88 -5.54 12.25
CA VAL A 262 5.61 -5.93 12.88
C VAL A 262 5.19 -7.29 12.36
N ASP A 263 4.57 -8.11 13.21
CA ASP A 263 3.99 -9.39 12.80
C ASP A 263 2.93 -9.20 11.70
N PHE A 264 2.92 -10.07 10.69
CA PHE A 264 2.08 -9.90 9.51
C PHE A 264 0.58 -9.95 9.84
N CYS A 265 0.14 -10.93 10.65
CA CYS A 265 -1.26 -11.02 11.05
C CYS A 265 -1.70 -9.80 11.88
N ARG A 266 -0.82 -9.30 12.75
CA ARG A 266 -1.08 -8.07 13.51
C ARG A 266 -1.17 -6.85 12.59
N SER A 267 -0.32 -6.77 11.58
CA SER A 267 -0.37 -5.70 10.57
C SER A 267 -1.67 -5.74 9.77
N VAL A 268 -2.09 -6.92 9.29
CA VAL A 268 -3.37 -7.10 8.58
C VAL A 268 -4.55 -6.68 9.44
N LYS A 269 -4.58 -7.11 10.72
CA LYS A 269 -5.65 -6.70 11.64
C LYS A 269 -5.67 -5.17 11.84
N LYS A 270 -4.53 -4.56 12.06
CA LYS A 270 -4.40 -3.10 12.19
C LYS A 270 -4.89 -2.37 10.95
N ALA A 271 -4.48 -2.81 9.76
CA ALA A 271 -4.90 -2.22 8.50
C ALA A 271 -6.41 -2.36 8.28
N SER A 272 -6.98 -3.55 8.57
CA SER A 272 -8.42 -3.81 8.47
C SER A 272 -9.25 -2.91 9.40
N ASP A 273 -8.83 -2.79 10.65
CA ASP A 273 -9.50 -1.93 11.64
C ASP A 273 -9.42 -0.45 11.25
N PHE A 274 -8.26 -0.02 10.77
CA PHE A 274 -8.04 1.37 10.36
C PHE A 274 -8.89 1.74 9.13
N VAL A 275 -8.90 0.90 8.10
CA VAL A 275 -9.77 1.09 6.92
C VAL A 275 -11.23 1.17 7.33
N ARG A 276 -11.69 0.22 8.15
CA ARG A 276 -13.07 0.23 8.66
C ARG A 276 -13.41 1.52 9.39
N GLN A 277 -12.52 1.99 10.28
CA GLN A 277 -12.73 3.22 11.03
C GLN A 277 -12.76 4.43 10.10
N GLY A 278 -11.88 4.49 9.10
CA GLY A 278 -11.86 5.56 8.09
C GLY A 278 -13.16 5.62 7.28
N ILE A 279 -13.75 4.47 6.92
CA ILE A 279 -15.05 4.42 6.25
C ILE A 279 -16.15 4.98 7.16
N LEU A 280 -16.20 4.60 8.45
CA LEU A 280 -17.19 5.12 9.39
C LEU A 280 -17.11 6.64 9.55
N VAL A 281 -15.90 7.19 9.70
CA VAL A 281 -15.69 8.64 9.78
C VAL A 281 -16.09 9.34 8.48
N SER A 282 -15.81 8.72 7.33
CA SER A 282 -16.22 9.26 6.03
C SER A 282 -17.75 9.34 5.89
N GLU A 283 -18.48 8.33 6.41
CA GLU A 283 -19.96 8.36 6.44
C GLU A 283 -20.47 9.44 7.41
N GLU A 284 -19.90 9.55 8.60
CA GLU A 284 -20.27 10.57 9.60
C GLU A 284 -20.08 11.98 9.05
N LEU A 285 -18.99 12.22 8.33
CA LEU A 285 -18.69 13.50 7.69
C LEU A 285 -19.43 13.70 6.34
N GLN A 286 -20.24 12.73 5.91
CA GLN A 286 -20.99 12.76 4.65
C GLN A 286 -20.09 13.01 3.41
N ILE A 287 -18.86 12.48 3.43
CA ILE A 287 -17.92 12.58 2.31
C ILE A 287 -18.39 11.66 1.18
N PRO A 288 -18.45 12.12 -0.07
CA PRO A 288 -18.78 11.27 -1.22
C PRO A 288 -17.84 10.04 -1.29
N SER A 289 -18.37 8.88 -1.68
CA SER A 289 -17.55 7.64 -1.78
C SER A 289 -16.42 7.77 -2.81
N THR A 290 -16.62 8.57 -3.86
CA THR A 290 -15.62 8.90 -4.88
C THR A 290 -14.44 9.71 -4.37
N ASP A 291 -14.57 10.42 -3.26
CA ASP A 291 -13.51 11.22 -2.65
C ASP A 291 -12.55 10.37 -1.79
N GLY A 292 -12.87 9.08 -1.66
CA GLY A 292 -12.06 8.11 -0.94
C GLY A 292 -12.30 8.08 0.56
N VAL A 293 -11.40 7.40 1.28
CA VAL A 293 -11.46 7.18 2.73
C VAL A 293 -10.85 8.36 3.47
N CYS A 294 -11.63 9.01 4.35
CA CYS A 294 -11.15 10.08 5.22
C CYS A 294 -10.27 9.49 6.34
N PHE A 295 -9.00 9.29 6.05
CA PHE A 295 -8.03 8.76 7.00
C PHE A 295 -7.36 9.83 7.85
N GLU A 296 -7.42 11.08 7.44
CA GLU A 296 -6.76 12.22 8.11
C GLU A 296 -7.24 12.37 9.56
N GLU A 297 -8.56 12.25 9.77
CA GLU A 297 -9.19 12.40 11.07
C GLU A 297 -8.80 11.31 12.07
N ILE A 298 -8.37 10.15 11.58
CA ILE A 298 -8.03 8.99 12.40
C ILE A 298 -6.55 8.61 12.34
N LEU A 299 -5.72 9.35 11.59
CA LEU A 299 -4.32 9.01 11.40
C LEU A 299 -3.57 8.86 12.74
N TYR A 300 -3.96 9.63 13.75
CA TYR A 300 -3.39 9.57 15.09
C TYR A 300 -3.64 8.23 15.82
N THR A 301 -4.60 7.42 15.37
CA THR A 301 -4.90 6.10 15.95
C THR A 301 -3.93 5.02 15.49
N LEU A 302 -3.17 5.26 14.41
CA LEU A 302 -2.15 4.33 13.95
C LEU A 302 -1.01 4.24 14.97
N GLU A 303 -0.88 3.08 15.59
CA GLU A 303 0.21 2.83 16.53
C GLU A 303 1.56 2.77 15.78
N ARG A 304 2.48 3.61 16.25
CA ARG A 304 3.91 3.43 15.91
C ARG A 304 4.48 2.34 16.80
N LYS A 305 5.29 1.44 16.22
CA LYS A 305 6.01 0.43 16.96
C LYS A 305 7.03 1.03 17.94
#